data_d66c1f4e77bf07d574516078d97e7ec1
#
_entry.id   d66c1f4e77bf07d574516078d97e7ec1
#
_cell.length_a   1.000
_cell.length_b   1.000
_cell.length_c   1.000
_cell.angle_alpha   90.00
_cell.angle_beta   90.00
_cell.angle_gamma   90.00
#
_symmetry.space_group_name_H-M   'P 1'
#
loop_
_entity.id
_entity.type
_entity.pdbx_description
1 polymer ?
#
loop_
_entity_poly.entity_id
_entity_poly.type
_entity_poly.pdbx_seq_one_letter_code
_entity_poly.pdbx_strand_id
1 'polypeptide(L)'
;MTKFFLLDLILFLIICGVAIILQYHFGNRLSKKFEIVYGCISVVIIAVTSIVFTIKMNPIIKSSLHADYLKLNEEIKYESIELCENYRDCTLKIVANGFRWGYQTYYSGDANVEIYNSKNEKLDYYYKAKVYYNLDVNDFIVLKDVNENKIYIFNFDTNQQTQDFYDLLCKKVDKVGVSYTKSQVIHCSEPLNP
;
A
#
# COMPACT_ATOMS: atom_id res chain seq x y z
N MET A 1 8.05 11.16 -0.31
CA MET A 1 8.33 10.84 -1.74
C MET A 1 9.64 10.05 -1.78
N THR A 2 9.62 8.80 -2.16
CA THR A 2 10.84 7.99 -2.21
C THR A 2 11.76 8.55 -3.29
N LYS A 3 13.09 8.56 -3.04
CA LYS A 3 14.11 9.04 -4.00
C LYS A 3 13.98 8.34 -5.37
N PHE A 4 13.49 7.11 -5.38
CA PHE A 4 13.25 6.32 -6.60
C PHE A 4 12.12 6.88 -7.48
N PHE A 5 11.04 7.39 -6.87
CA PHE A 5 9.94 8.00 -7.61
C PHE A 5 10.38 9.26 -8.39
N LEU A 6 11.12 10.13 -7.71
CA LEU A 6 11.65 11.33 -8.34
C LEU A 6 12.58 10.98 -9.52
N LEU A 7 13.38 9.94 -9.36
CA LEU A 7 14.29 9.45 -10.39
C LEU A 7 13.54 8.90 -11.62
N ASP A 8 12.49 8.07 -11.37
CA ASP A 8 11.65 7.50 -12.44
C ASP A 8 10.86 8.59 -13.18
N LEU A 9 10.36 9.62 -12.47
CA LEU A 9 9.69 10.76 -13.08
C LEU A 9 10.66 11.60 -13.93
N ILE A 10 11.85 11.88 -13.42
CA ILE A 10 12.89 12.62 -14.17
C ILE A 10 13.29 11.84 -15.42
N LEU A 11 13.48 10.53 -15.31
CA LEU A 11 13.81 9.66 -16.45
C LEU A 11 12.72 9.69 -17.51
N PHE A 12 11.45 9.63 -17.11
CA PHE A 12 10.31 9.75 -18.01
C PHE A 12 10.29 11.09 -18.73
N LEU A 13 10.49 12.20 -18.02
CA LEU A 13 10.52 13.53 -18.61
C LEU A 13 11.70 13.70 -19.58
N ILE A 14 12.88 13.11 -19.27
CA ILE A 14 14.04 13.12 -20.16
C ILE A 14 13.73 12.36 -21.45
N ILE A 15 13.13 11.15 -21.36
CA ILE A 15 12.78 10.35 -22.54
C ILE A 15 11.77 11.10 -23.43
N CYS A 16 10.74 11.69 -22.84
CA CYS A 16 9.77 12.51 -23.58
C CYS A 16 10.42 13.74 -24.20
N GLY A 17 11.28 14.43 -23.47
CA GLY A 17 12.01 15.61 -23.98
C GLY A 17 12.94 15.28 -25.15
N VAL A 18 13.69 14.19 -25.04
CA VAL A 18 14.55 13.70 -26.13
C VAL A 18 13.73 13.33 -27.37
N ALA A 19 12.59 12.65 -27.18
CA ALA A 19 11.68 12.28 -28.27
C ALA A 19 11.18 13.53 -29.03
N ILE A 20 10.76 14.57 -28.28
CA ILE A 20 10.28 15.85 -28.86
C ILE A 20 11.42 16.58 -29.62
N ILE A 21 12.60 16.65 -29.02
CA ILE A 21 13.76 17.32 -29.65
C ILE A 21 14.15 16.60 -30.92
N LEU A 22 14.19 15.27 -30.92
CA LEU A 22 14.50 14.49 -32.12
C LEU A 22 13.43 14.69 -33.19
N GLN A 23 12.17 14.74 -32.83
CA GLN A 23 11.06 15.00 -33.76
C GLN A 23 11.19 16.41 -34.39
N TYR A 24 11.53 17.42 -33.59
CA TYR A 24 11.72 18.78 -34.07
C TYR A 24 12.92 18.91 -34.98
N HIS A 25 14.03 18.26 -34.64
CA HIS A 25 15.31 18.41 -35.41
C HIS A 25 15.35 17.57 -36.70
N PHE A 26 14.73 16.40 -36.70
CA PHE A 26 14.79 15.45 -37.80
C PHE A 26 13.50 15.35 -38.60
N GLY A 27 12.35 15.77 -38.06
CA GLY A 27 11.04 15.66 -38.71
C GLY A 27 10.99 16.32 -40.09
N ASN A 28 11.70 17.44 -40.30
CA ASN A 28 11.75 18.16 -41.59
C ASN A 28 12.73 17.56 -42.60
N ARG A 29 13.57 16.59 -42.23
CA ARG A 29 14.62 15.99 -43.09
C ARG A 29 14.37 14.51 -43.42
N LEU A 30 13.43 13.87 -42.75
CA LEU A 30 13.14 12.44 -42.90
C LEU A 30 12.05 12.23 -43.97
N SER A 31 12.18 11.17 -44.76
CA SER A 31 11.12 10.77 -45.68
C SER A 31 9.84 10.41 -44.86
N LYS A 32 8.66 10.61 -45.45
CA LYS A 32 7.37 10.30 -44.79
C LYS A 32 7.30 8.90 -44.15
N LYS A 33 8.02 7.93 -44.71
CA LYS A 33 8.08 6.56 -44.15
C LYS A 33 8.82 6.52 -42.82
N PHE A 34 9.92 7.28 -42.69
CA PHE A 34 10.69 7.37 -41.44
C PHE A 34 9.92 8.11 -40.34
N GLU A 35 9.13 9.11 -40.69
CA GLU A 35 8.30 9.88 -39.77
C GLU A 35 7.22 9.00 -39.14
N ILE A 36 6.58 8.13 -39.94
CA ILE A 36 5.59 7.14 -39.44
C ILE A 36 6.26 6.13 -38.51
N VAL A 37 7.38 5.54 -38.90
CA VAL A 37 8.11 4.55 -38.07
C VAL A 37 8.54 5.16 -36.74
N TYR A 38 9.08 6.38 -36.78
CA TYR A 38 9.50 7.10 -35.57
C TYR A 38 8.33 7.43 -34.67
N GLY A 39 7.19 7.87 -35.23
CA GLY A 39 5.96 8.09 -34.47
C GLY A 39 5.45 6.82 -33.78
N CYS A 40 5.44 5.70 -34.49
CA CYS A 40 5.05 4.40 -33.90
C CYS A 40 5.97 3.98 -32.76
N ILE A 41 7.29 4.12 -32.92
CA ILE A 41 8.26 3.78 -31.86
C ILE A 41 8.06 4.67 -30.62
N SER A 42 7.83 5.96 -30.79
CA SER A 42 7.59 6.89 -29.69
C SER A 42 6.32 6.54 -28.92
N VAL A 43 5.23 6.19 -29.60
CA VAL A 43 3.97 5.73 -28.98
C VAL A 43 4.19 4.44 -28.17
N VAL A 44 4.93 3.48 -28.73
CA VAL A 44 5.24 2.23 -28.03
C VAL A 44 6.07 2.48 -26.76
N ILE A 45 7.08 3.34 -26.83
CA ILE A 45 7.91 3.70 -25.68
C ILE A 45 7.05 4.37 -24.60
N ILE A 46 6.18 5.31 -24.96
CA ILE A 46 5.28 5.98 -24.01
C ILE A 46 4.30 4.96 -23.38
N ALA A 47 3.73 4.06 -24.17
CA ALA A 47 2.83 3.04 -23.67
C ALA A 47 3.53 2.08 -22.70
N VAL A 48 4.71 1.58 -23.04
CA VAL A 48 5.50 0.68 -22.18
C VAL A 48 5.92 1.37 -20.89
N THR A 49 6.41 2.61 -20.97
CA THR A 49 6.79 3.38 -19.76
C THR A 49 5.59 3.66 -18.88
N SER A 50 4.42 3.97 -19.45
CA SER A 50 3.17 4.15 -18.69
C SER A 50 2.71 2.87 -18.01
N ILE A 51 2.80 1.72 -18.68
CA ILE A 51 2.48 0.40 -18.11
C ILE A 51 3.43 0.07 -16.96
N VAL A 52 4.75 0.21 -17.16
CA VAL A 52 5.76 -0.04 -16.12
C VAL A 52 5.56 0.89 -14.93
N PHE A 53 5.24 2.15 -15.17
CA PHE A 53 4.94 3.11 -14.13
C PHE A 53 3.67 2.71 -13.36
N THR A 54 2.60 2.31 -14.04
CA THR A 54 1.36 1.85 -13.41
C THR A 54 1.59 0.59 -12.56
N ILE A 55 2.39 -0.38 -13.03
CA ILE A 55 2.73 -1.60 -12.28
C ILE A 55 3.56 -1.27 -11.04
N LYS A 56 4.54 -0.37 -11.14
CA LYS A 56 5.35 0.08 -10.00
C LYS A 56 4.57 0.92 -8.99
N MET A 57 3.50 1.58 -9.45
CA MET A 57 2.66 2.44 -8.63
C MET A 57 1.52 1.70 -7.94
N ASN A 58 1.22 0.45 -8.33
CA ASN A 58 0.24 -0.37 -7.63
C ASN A 58 0.92 -1.00 -6.40
N PRO A 59 0.70 -0.49 -5.20
CA PRO A 59 1.23 -1.07 -3.98
C PRO A 59 0.42 -2.32 -3.65
N ILE A 60 0.58 -3.38 -4.43
CA ILE A 60 0.10 -4.71 -4.04
C ILE A 60 0.88 -5.07 -2.78
N ILE A 61 0.17 -5.20 -1.68
CA ILE A 61 0.75 -5.70 -0.43
C ILE A 61 1.24 -7.12 -0.72
N LYS A 62 2.55 -7.25 -0.82
CA LYS A 62 3.17 -8.57 -0.86
C LYS A 62 3.32 -9.06 0.56
N SER A 63 2.23 -9.57 1.12
CA SER A 63 2.26 -10.20 2.43
C SER A 63 2.46 -11.70 2.29
N SER A 64 3.29 -12.29 3.12
CA SER A 64 3.44 -13.72 3.23
C SER A 64 3.77 -14.13 4.65
N LEU A 65 3.16 -15.23 5.10
CA LEU A 65 3.43 -15.83 6.41
C LEU A 65 4.50 -16.92 6.23
N HIS A 66 5.71 -16.66 6.69
CA HIS A 66 6.81 -17.63 6.72
C HIS A 66 6.77 -18.48 8.00
N ALA A 67 7.77 -19.32 8.23
CA ALA A 67 7.85 -20.15 9.43
C ALA A 67 8.01 -19.27 10.68
N ASP A 68 8.92 -18.29 10.63
CA ASP A 68 9.38 -17.53 11.80
C ASP A 68 9.06 -16.04 11.73
N TYR A 69 8.55 -15.55 10.61
CA TYR A 69 8.26 -14.12 10.40
C TYR A 69 7.11 -13.87 9.45
N LEU A 70 6.49 -12.72 9.63
CA LEU A 70 5.55 -12.08 8.70
C LEU A 70 6.34 -11.17 7.75
N LYS A 71 6.06 -11.22 6.47
CA LYS A 71 6.59 -10.27 5.47
C LYS A 71 5.50 -9.30 5.03
N LEU A 72 5.68 -8.02 5.36
CA LEU A 72 4.86 -6.89 4.90
C LEU A 72 5.79 -5.83 4.31
N ASN A 73 6.33 -6.05 3.09
CA ASN A 73 7.43 -5.25 2.54
C ASN A 73 8.70 -5.23 3.43
N GLU A 74 8.58 -5.45 4.73
CA GLU A 74 9.63 -5.63 5.75
C GLU A 74 9.39 -6.99 6.42
N GLU A 75 10.42 -7.55 7.04
CA GLU A 75 10.33 -8.81 7.78
C GLU A 75 10.07 -8.52 9.26
N ILE A 76 8.96 -9.01 9.77
CA ILE A 76 8.53 -8.84 11.16
C ILE A 76 8.55 -10.22 11.83
N LYS A 77 9.43 -10.41 12.79
CA LYS A 77 9.49 -11.67 13.53
C LYS A 77 8.26 -11.83 14.43
N TYR A 78 7.70 -13.02 14.51
CA TYR A 78 6.53 -13.25 15.37
C TYR A 78 6.82 -12.99 16.85
N GLU A 79 8.06 -13.24 17.29
CA GLU A 79 8.49 -12.97 18.66
C GLU A 79 8.51 -11.48 19.05
N SER A 80 8.52 -10.57 18.05
CA SER A 80 8.50 -9.12 18.28
C SER A 80 7.08 -8.51 18.25
N ILE A 81 6.06 -9.30 17.99
CA ILE A 81 4.69 -8.81 17.93
C ILE A 81 4.14 -8.64 19.36
N GLU A 82 3.91 -7.40 19.76
CA GLU A 82 3.30 -7.04 21.05
C GLU A 82 1.78 -6.96 20.96
N LEU A 83 1.27 -6.45 19.83
CA LEU A 83 -0.15 -6.22 19.60
C LEU A 83 -0.54 -6.77 18.23
N CYS A 84 -1.68 -7.46 18.18
CA CYS A 84 -2.30 -7.87 16.92
C CYS A 84 -3.82 -7.76 17.08
N GLU A 85 -4.41 -6.80 16.39
CA GLU A 85 -5.85 -6.49 16.47
C GLU A 85 -6.49 -6.53 15.09
N ASN A 86 -7.73 -6.97 15.02
CA ASN A 86 -8.54 -6.89 13.81
C ASN A 86 -9.75 -6.00 14.06
N TYR A 87 -9.82 -4.90 13.32
CA TYR A 87 -10.92 -3.95 13.32
C TYR A 87 -11.91 -4.33 12.21
N ARG A 88 -13.19 -4.49 12.54
CA ARG A 88 -14.26 -4.81 11.59
C ARG A 88 -15.27 -3.68 11.50
N ASP A 89 -15.67 -3.35 10.27
CA ASP A 89 -16.66 -2.30 9.99
C ASP A 89 -16.28 -0.95 10.60
N CYS A 90 -14.98 -0.70 10.75
CA CYS A 90 -14.45 0.53 11.30
C CYS A 90 -14.01 1.50 10.20
N THR A 91 -14.05 2.78 10.52
CA THR A 91 -13.54 3.81 9.60
C THR A 91 -12.11 4.18 9.96
N LEU A 92 -11.20 3.96 9.02
CA LEU A 92 -9.83 4.41 9.10
C LEU A 92 -9.69 5.77 8.44
N LYS A 93 -9.30 6.78 9.22
CA LYS A 93 -9.02 8.12 8.70
C LYS A 93 -7.53 8.37 8.70
N ILE A 94 -6.97 8.52 7.51
CA ILE A 94 -5.56 8.87 7.32
C ILE A 94 -5.43 10.37 7.44
N VAL A 95 -4.79 10.83 8.52
CA VAL A 95 -4.46 12.25 8.76
C VAL A 95 -3.09 12.49 8.17
N ALA A 96 -3.05 13.07 6.98
CA ALA A 96 -1.91 13.05 6.08
C ALA A 96 -0.63 13.68 6.63
N ASN A 97 0.47 12.95 6.44
CA ASN A 97 1.77 13.44 6.00
C ASN A 97 2.31 12.59 4.83
N GLY A 98 1.47 11.81 4.20
CA GLY A 98 1.82 10.90 3.12
C GLY A 98 1.03 11.20 1.85
N PHE A 99 1.69 11.10 0.73
CA PHE A 99 1.14 11.29 -0.60
C PHE A 99 0.07 10.24 -0.89
N ARG A 100 -1.14 10.68 -1.22
CA ARG A 100 -2.21 9.84 -1.74
C ARG A 100 -1.90 9.55 -3.21
N TRP A 101 -1.49 8.33 -3.53
CA TRP A 101 -1.21 7.92 -4.90
C TRP A 101 -2.28 6.98 -5.42
N GLY A 102 -2.59 7.18 -6.67
CA GLY A 102 -3.31 6.24 -7.52
C GLY A 102 -4.77 6.54 -7.72
N TYR A 103 -5.27 6.02 -8.76
CA TYR A 103 -6.68 5.69 -8.96
C TYR A 103 -7.07 4.69 -7.85
N GLN A 104 -7.11 5.11 -6.75
CA GLN A 104 -8.01 5.49 -5.69
C GLN A 104 -8.35 4.45 -4.66
N THR A 105 -7.98 3.18 -4.79
CA THR A 105 -8.38 2.16 -3.83
C THR A 105 -7.31 1.82 -2.81
N TYR A 106 -6.04 2.13 -3.05
CA TYR A 106 -4.96 1.74 -2.14
C TYR A 106 -4.16 2.93 -1.62
N TYR A 107 -3.86 2.89 -0.31
CA TYR A 107 -2.89 3.75 0.34
C TYR A 107 -1.67 2.93 0.78
N SER A 108 -0.47 3.44 0.52
CA SER A 108 0.77 2.85 1.02
C SER A 108 1.74 3.95 1.45
N GLY A 109 2.17 3.91 2.70
CA GLY A 109 3.13 4.88 3.22
C GLY A 109 3.06 5.08 4.72
N ASP A 110 3.87 6.00 5.23
CA ASP A 110 3.82 6.42 6.63
C ASP A 110 2.70 7.45 6.82
N ALA A 111 1.85 7.26 7.81
CA ALA A 111 0.75 8.15 8.10
C ALA A 111 0.41 8.21 9.59
N ASN A 112 -0.21 9.32 9.99
CA ASN A 112 -0.95 9.35 11.23
C ASN A 112 -2.36 8.84 10.95
N VAL A 113 -2.88 7.98 11.81
CA VAL A 113 -4.14 7.30 11.58
C VAL A 113 -5.05 7.45 12.77
N GLU A 114 -6.31 7.75 12.50
CA GLU A 114 -7.40 7.77 13.47
C GLU A 114 -8.40 6.68 13.10
N ILE A 115 -8.84 5.92 14.10
CA ILE A 115 -9.83 4.85 13.96
C ILE A 115 -11.13 5.30 14.63
N TYR A 116 -12.22 5.14 13.89
CA TYR A 116 -13.55 5.54 14.34
C TYR A 116 -14.53 4.37 14.28
N ASN A 117 -15.48 4.35 15.22
CA ASN A 117 -16.61 3.43 15.19
C ASN A 117 -17.72 3.94 14.23
N SER A 118 -18.79 3.18 14.09
CA SER A 118 -19.96 3.52 13.27
C SER A 118 -20.69 4.80 13.73
N LYS A 119 -20.55 5.18 15.00
CA LYS A 119 -21.08 6.45 15.56
C LYS A 119 -20.15 7.65 15.31
N ASN A 120 -19.05 7.45 14.57
CA ASN A 120 -18.02 8.45 14.37
C ASN A 120 -17.32 8.90 15.65
N GLU A 121 -17.27 8.02 16.67
CA GLU A 121 -16.48 8.21 17.88
C GLU A 121 -15.07 7.68 17.64
N LYS A 122 -14.07 8.45 18.06
CA LYS A 122 -12.66 8.09 17.91
C LYS A 122 -12.31 7.00 18.92
N LEU A 123 -11.84 5.85 18.42
CA LEU A 123 -11.40 4.72 19.22
C LEU A 123 -9.90 4.82 19.52
N ASP A 124 -9.10 4.98 18.46
CA ASP A 124 -7.64 4.94 18.54
C ASP A 124 -6.96 5.98 17.67
N TYR A 125 -5.70 6.25 18.00
CA TYR A 125 -4.82 7.11 17.22
C TYR A 125 -3.40 6.53 17.17
N TYR A 126 -2.88 6.33 15.97
CA TYR A 126 -1.53 5.85 15.75
C TYR A 126 -0.69 6.89 15.03
N TYR A 127 0.45 7.24 15.63
CA TYR A 127 1.39 8.19 15.07
C TYR A 127 2.44 7.48 14.23
N LYS A 128 2.68 7.95 13.00
CA LYS A 128 3.65 7.39 12.05
C LYS A 128 3.50 5.89 11.79
N ALA A 129 2.27 5.42 11.68
CA ALA A 129 2.02 4.04 11.30
C ALA A 129 2.43 3.78 9.84
N LYS A 130 2.92 2.57 9.58
CA LYS A 130 3.10 2.02 8.24
C LYS A 130 1.76 1.51 7.74
N VAL A 131 1.16 2.20 6.79
CA VAL A 131 -0.20 1.91 6.32
C VAL A 131 -0.14 1.30 4.93
N TYR A 132 -0.81 0.16 4.78
CA TYR A 132 -1.02 -0.57 3.52
C TYR A 132 -2.51 -0.89 3.43
N TYR A 133 -3.29 0.02 2.91
CA TYR A 133 -4.73 0.00 3.10
C TYR A 133 -5.51 0.13 1.79
N ASN A 134 -6.42 -0.82 1.56
CA ASN A 134 -7.43 -0.74 0.52
C ASN A 134 -8.63 0.05 1.09
N LEU A 135 -8.92 1.19 0.49
CA LEU A 135 -9.98 2.11 0.94
C LEU A 135 -11.41 1.58 0.74
N ASP A 136 -11.57 0.56 -0.10
CA ASP A 136 -12.87 -0.06 -0.39
C ASP A 136 -13.22 -1.18 0.60
N VAL A 137 -12.31 -1.49 1.55
CA VAL A 137 -12.45 -2.57 2.53
C VAL A 137 -12.42 -1.97 3.93
N ASN A 138 -13.44 -2.25 4.72
CA ASN A 138 -13.61 -1.67 6.07
C ASN A 138 -12.92 -2.46 7.19
N ASP A 139 -12.53 -3.71 6.92
CA ASP A 139 -11.79 -4.52 7.87
C ASP A 139 -10.29 -4.29 7.70
N PHE A 140 -9.56 -4.20 8.81
CA PHE A 140 -8.10 -4.04 8.77
C PHE A 140 -7.44 -4.57 10.04
N ILE A 141 -6.17 -4.90 9.90
CA ILE A 141 -5.31 -5.43 10.97
C ILE A 141 -4.39 -4.33 11.44
N VAL A 142 -4.28 -4.16 12.76
CA VAL A 142 -3.26 -3.34 13.41
C VAL A 142 -2.28 -4.27 14.11
N LEU A 143 -1.00 -4.08 13.83
CA LEU A 143 0.09 -4.87 14.38
C LEU A 143 1.17 -3.95 14.93
N LYS A 144 1.68 -4.22 16.14
CA LYS A 144 2.80 -3.51 16.74
C LYS A 144 4.01 -4.42 16.86
N ASP A 145 5.10 -4.01 16.23
CA ASP A 145 6.43 -4.60 16.36
C ASP A 145 7.23 -3.81 17.39
N VAL A 146 7.62 -4.47 18.49
CA VAL A 146 8.37 -3.81 19.57
C VAL A 146 9.84 -3.62 19.24
N ASN A 147 10.44 -4.51 18.46
CA ASN A 147 11.86 -4.44 18.14
C ASN A 147 12.17 -3.18 17.31
N GLU A 148 11.31 -2.88 16.35
CA GLU A 148 11.45 -1.73 15.48
C GLU A 148 10.64 -0.51 15.99
N ASN A 149 9.85 -0.68 17.06
CA ASN A 149 8.90 0.30 17.58
C ASN A 149 8.00 0.90 16.47
N LYS A 150 7.47 0.02 15.63
CA LYS A 150 6.65 0.38 14.47
C LYS A 150 5.25 -0.18 14.61
N ILE A 151 4.29 0.58 14.09
CA ILE A 151 2.90 0.14 13.94
C ILE A 151 2.62 -0.08 12.46
N TYR A 152 2.03 -1.21 12.14
CA TYR A 152 1.58 -1.57 10.81
C TYR A 152 0.07 -1.64 10.79
N ILE A 153 -0.53 -1.01 9.79
CA ILE A 153 -1.98 -1.06 9.55
C ILE A 153 -2.19 -1.52 8.12
N PHE A 154 -2.89 -2.62 7.94
CA PHE A 154 -3.05 -3.19 6.61
C PHE A 154 -4.35 -3.98 6.48
N ASN A 155 -4.81 -4.11 5.25
CA ASN A 155 -5.89 -4.98 4.86
C ASN A 155 -5.63 -5.58 3.47
N PHE A 156 -6.55 -6.40 2.99
CA PHE A 156 -6.48 -7.07 1.70
C PHE A 156 -7.64 -6.62 0.80
N ASP A 157 -7.82 -7.30 -0.33
CA ASP A 157 -8.82 -6.92 -1.33
C ASP A 157 -10.27 -7.13 -0.85
N THR A 158 -10.46 -7.97 0.17
CA THR A 158 -11.78 -8.23 0.77
C THR A 158 -11.70 -8.36 2.29
N ASN A 159 -12.83 -8.11 2.96
CA ASN A 159 -12.96 -8.33 4.41
C ASN A 159 -12.66 -9.79 4.78
N GLN A 160 -13.10 -10.76 3.96
CA GLN A 160 -12.86 -12.17 4.23
C GLN A 160 -11.36 -12.52 4.17
N GLN A 161 -10.64 -12.02 3.16
CA GLN A 161 -9.19 -12.24 3.08
C GLN A 161 -8.45 -11.61 4.25
N THR A 162 -8.88 -10.44 4.70
CA THR A 162 -8.31 -9.76 5.86
C THR A 162 -8.51 -10.59 7.11
N GLN A 163 -9.71 -11.15 7.31
CA GLN A 163 -10.02 -12.03 8.44
C GLN A 163 -9.25 -13.35 8.41
N ASP A 164 -9.24 -14.02 7.26
CA ASP A 164 -8.54 -15.30 7.10
C ASP A 164 -7.04 -15.14 7.38
N PHE A 165 -6.46 -14.03 6.92
CA PHE A 165 -5.07 -13.71 7.19
C PHE A 165 -4.81 -13.44 8.67
N TYR A 166 -5.68 -12.68 9.32
CA TYR A 166 -5.59 -12.42 10.76
C TYR A 166 -5.60 -13.72 11.57
N ASP A 167 -6.52 -14.64 11.27
CA ASP A 167 -6.63 -15.91 11.96
C ASP A 167 -5.40 -16.80 11.78
N LEU A 168 -4.80 -16.78 10.57
CA LEU A 168 -3.56 -17.48 10.31
C LEU A 168 -2.36 -16.84 11.02
N LEU A 169 -2.29 -15.51 11.06
CA LEU A 169 -1.24 -14.75 11.75
C LEU A 169 -1.28 -15.05 13.26
N CYS A 170 -2.47 -14.98 13.89
CA CYS A 170 -2.62 -15.31 15.30
C CYS A 170 -2.15 -16.74 15.61
N LYS A 171 -2.52 -17.72 14.78
CA LYS A 171 -2.05 -19.11 14.96
C LYS A 171 -0.52 -19.24 14.86
N LYS A 172 0.14 -18.40 14.09
CA LYS A 172 1.60 -18.39 13.97
C LYS A 172 2.25 -17.75 15.19
N VAL A 173 1.73 -16.62 15.67
CA VAL A 173 2.23 -15.92 16.87
C VAL A 173 2.01 -16.79 18.11
N ASP A 174 0.83 -17.41 18.27
CA ASP A 174 0.52 -18.31 19.38
C ASP A 174 1.52 -19.50 19.47
N LYS A 175 1.98 -20.02 18.32
CA LYS A 175 2.94 -21.13 18.27
C LYS A 175 4.33 -20.76 18.79
N VAL A 176 4.70 -19.48 18.71
CA VAL A 176 6.00 -19.00 19.21
C VAL A 176 5.99 -18.84 20.72
N GLY A 177 4.79 -18.85 21.36
CA GLY A 177 4.65 -18.81 22.83
C GLY A 177 4.96 -17.44 23.43
N VAL A 178 4.96 -16.39 22.62
CA VAL A 178 5.15 -15.02 23.09
C VAL A 178 3.81 -14.48 23.60
N SER A 179 3.85 -13.88 24.78
CA SER A 179 2.67 -13.17 25.32
C SER A 179 2.48 -11.87 24.52
N TYR A 180 1.44 -11.83 23.73
CA TYR A 180 1.02 -10.62 23.01
C TYR A 180 -0.43 -10.29 23.35
N THR A 181 -0.78 -9.03 23.24
CA THR A 181 -2.18 -8.61 23.41
C THR A 181 -2.95 -9.00 22.16
N LYS A 182 -3.73 -10.07 22.26
CA LYS A 182 -4.73 -10.43 21.27
C LYS A 182 -6.03 -9.78 21.67
N SER A 183 -6.37 -8.70 21.01
CA SER A 183 -7.71 -8.12 21.14
C SER A 183 -8.75 -9.10 20.62
N GLN A 184 -9.88 -9.22 21.32
CA GLN A 184 -11.08 -9.75 20.68
C GLN A 184 -11.35 -8.87 19.47
N VAL A 185 -11.82 -9.48 18.36
CA VAL A 185 -12.19 -8.73 17.16
C VAL A 185 -13.00 -7.50 17.54
N ILE A 186 -12.44 -6.32 17.25
CA ILE A 186 -13.11 -5.05 17.58
C ILE A 186 -14.14 -4.81 16.49
N HIS A 187 -15.42 -4.93 16.87
CA HIS A 187 -16.53 -4.59 16.00
C HIS A 187 -16.91 -3.13 16.19
N CYS A 188 -16.88 -2.37 15.11
CA CYS A 188 -17.33 -0.98 15.12
C CYS A 188 -18.80 -0.81 14.73
N SER A 189 -19.43 -1.85 14.19
CA SER A 189 -20.88 -1.93 14.03
C SER A 189 -21.52 -2.13 15.42
N GLU A 190 -22.56 -1.36 15.70
CA GLU A 190 -23.32 -1.56 16.94
C GLU A 190 -23.75 -3.02 17.07
N PRO A 191 -23.62 -3.63 18.27
CA PRO A 191 -24.42 -4.79 18.57
C PRO A 191 -25.87 -4.34 18.40
N LEU A 192 -26.61 -5.01 17.53
CA LEU A 192 -28.06 -4.94 17.52
C LEU A 192 -28.48 -5.31 18.93
N ASN A 193 -28.80 -4.31 19.73
CA ASN A 193 -29.40 -4.54 21.03
C ASN A 193 -30.72 -5.29 20.80
N PRO A 194 -30.93 -6.42 21.49
CA PRO A 194 -32.15 -7.18 21.39
C PRO A 194 -33.37 -6.41 21.84
#